data_ceb0e91052c102910b40ad8374c966f6
#
_entry.id   ceb0e91052c102910b40ad8374c966f6
#
_cell.length_a   1.000
_cell.length_b   1.000
_cell.length_c   1.000
_cell.angle_alpha   90.00
_cell.angle_beta   90.00
_cell.angle_gamma   90.00
#
_symmetry.space_group_name_H-M   'P 1'
#
loop_
_entity.id
_entity.type
_entity.pdbx_description
1 polymer ?
#
loop_
_entity_poly.entity_id
_entity_poly.type
_entity_poly.pdbx_seq_one_letter_code
_entity_poly.pdbx_strand_id
1 'polypeptide(L)'
;MGRHTICAVVTAEFLEHQRSIGNDLLTPVPEYRFPGLLPGDRWCVTALNWLRAHRDGCAAPVVRAATHERTLEVVPLETLREHAVDVPDDLANL
;
A
#
# COMPACT_ATOMS: atom_id res chain seq x y z
N MET A 1 13.41 5.10 -7.52
CA MET A 1 12.21 5.37 -6.70
C MET A 1 11.05 4.48 -7.08
N GLY A 2 10.66 4.41 -8.34
CA GLY A 2 9.51 3.63 -8.76
C GLY A 2 9.66 2.13 -8.74
N ARG A 3 10.82 1.59 -8.42
CA ARG A 3 11.09 0.15 -8.49
C ARG A 3 10.61 -0.64 -7.29
N HIS A 4 10.46 0.02 -6.14
CA HIS A 4 10.05 -0.62 -4.89
C HIS A 4 8.71 -0.03 -4.44
N THR A 5 7.70 -0.17 -5.31
CA THR A 5 6.38 0.36 -5.02
C THR A 5 5.35 -0.76 -4.88
N ILE A 6 4.41 -0.52 -3.99
CA ILE A 6 3.29 -1.42 -3.73
C ILE A 6 2.02 -0.66 -4.08
N CYS A 7 1.22 -1.22 -4.96
CA CYS A 7 -0.11 -0.68 -5.25
C CYS A 7 -1.08 -1.22 -4.21
N ALA A 8 -1.78 -0.34 -3.56
CA ALA A 8 -2.62 -0.66 -2.41
C ALA A 8 -4.00 -0.03 -2.53
N VAL A 9 -4.96 -0.64 -1.84
CA VAL A 9 -6.26 -0.03 -1.57
C VAL A 9 -6.14 0.59 -0.19
N VAL A 10 -6.08 1.92 -0.13
CA VAL A 10 -5.81 2.60 1.14
C VAL A 10 -7.00 2.51 2.09
N THR A 11 -6.68 2.48 3.38
CA THR A 11 -7.68 2.46 4.45
C THR A 11 -7.51 3.71 5.30
N ALA A 12 -8.52 4.03 6.12
CA ALA A 12 -8.41 5.17 7.02
C ALA A 12 -7.21 5.00 7.96
N GLU A 13 -6.99 3.80 8.47
CA GLU A 13 -5.88 3.51 9.39
C GLU A 13 -4.54 3.67 8.71
N PHE A 14 -4.41 3.18 7.47
CA PHE A 14 -3.18 3.33 6.70
C PHE A 14 -2.90 4.81 6.42
N LEU A 15 -3.90 5.56 6.00
CA LEU A 15 -3.74 6.98 5.68
C LEU A 15 -3.30 7.79 6.92
N GLU A 16 -3.89 7.52 8.08
CA GLU A 16 -3.48 8.17 9.32
C GLU A 16 -2.06 7.79 9.73
N HIS A 17 -1.71 6.52 9.57
CA HIS A 17 -0.35 6.07 9.85
C HIS A 17 0.66 6.80 8.96
N GLN A 18 0.37 6.90 7.68
CA GLN A 18 1.26 7.56 6.73
C GLN A 18 1.41 9.04 7.07
N ARG A 19 0.34 9.69 7.46
CA ARG A 19 0.42 11.09 7.88
C ARG A 19 1.32 11.23 9.10
N SER A 20 1.22 10.31 10.05
CA SER A 20 2.01 10.37 11.29
C SER A 20 3.51 10.21 11.05
N ILE A 21 3.91 9.51 9.99
CA ILE A 21 5.31 9.31 9.66
C ILE A 21 5.84 10.30 8.62
N GLY A 22 5.06 11.34 8.31
CA GLY A 22 5.49 12.40 7.41
C GLY A 22 5.10 12.20 5.95
N ASN A 23 4.33 11.16 5.62
CA ASN A 23 3.83 10.91 4.27
C ASN A 23 2.34 11.21 4.24
N ASP A 24 1.99 12.49 4.23
CA ASP A 24 0.60 12.93 4.29
C ASP A 24 -0.09 12.74 2.94
N LEU A 25 -0.96 11.74 2.86
CA LEU A 25 -1.76 11.45 1.67
C LEU A 25 -3.21 11.96 1.83
N LEU A 26 -3.54 12.53 2.97
CA LEU A 26 -4.89 13.00 3.27
C LEU A 26 -5.12 14.45 2.87
N THR A 27 -4.12 15.30 3.06
CA THR A 27 -4.28 16.73 2.83
C THR A 27 -4.22 17.04 1.34
N PRO A 28 -5.22 17.72 0.77
CA PRO A 28 -5.15 18.16 -0.63
C PRO A 28 -3.96 19.08 -0.87
N VAL A 29 -3.36 18.94 -2.05
CA VAL A 29 -2.27 19.80 -2.50
C VAL A 29 -2.68 20.38 -3.85
N PRO A 30 -3.38 21.54 -3.88
CA PRO A 30 -3.93 22.09 -5.11
C PRO A 30 -2.90 22.40 -6.18
N GLU A 31 -1.68 22.75 -5.80
CA GLU A 31 -0.58 23.04 -6.73
C GLU A 31 -0.28 21.84 -7.62
N TYR A 32 -0.46 20.64 -7.13
CA TYR A 32 -0.22 19.40 -7.87
C TYR A 32 -1.51 18.72 -8.31
N ARG A 33 -2.65 19.40 -8.15
CA ARG A 33 -3.97 18.84 -8.44
C ARG A 33 -4.23 17.53 -7.69
N PHE A 34 -3.63 17.41 -6.50
CA PHE A 34 -3.83 16.25 -5.65
C PHE A 34 -4.96 16.55 -4.66
N PRO A 35 -6.09 15.83 -4.76
CA PRO A 35 -7.27 16.12 -3.92
C PRO A 35 -7.21 15.47 -2.55
N GLY A 36 -6.13 14.76 -2.20
CA GLY A 36 -6.09 13.90 -1.04
C GLY A 36 -6.76 12.56 -1.32
N LEU A 37 -6.35 11.53 -0.58
CA LEU A 37 -6.92 10.20 -0.75
C LEU A 37 -8.02 9.95 0.26
N LEU A 38 -8.99 9.14 -0.15
CA LEU A 38 -10.07 8.66 0.70
C LEU A 38 -9.95 7.15 0.87
N PRO A 39 -10.44 6.58 1.99
CA PRO A 39 -10.46 5.13 2.15
C PRO A 39 -11.14 4.47 0.95
N GLY A 40 -10.52 3.42 0.43
CA GLY A 40 -10.99 2.73 -0.77
C GLY A 40 -10.30 3.16 -2.05
N ASP A 41 -9.58 4.27 -2.05
CA ASP A 41 -8.82 4.71 -3.21
C ASP A 41 -7.62 3.80 -3.43
N ARG A 42 -7.18 3.69 -4.67
CA ARG A 42 -5.96 2.97 -5.03
C ARG A 42 -4.80 3.94 -5.16
N TRP A 43 -3.67 3.54 -4.64
CA TRP A 43 -2.47 4.37 -4.67
C TRP A 43 -1.23 3.51 -4.63
N CYS A 44 -0.16 3.97 -5.26
CA CYS A 44 1.13 3.28 -5.19
C CYS A 44 1.99 3.96 -4.14
N VAL A 45 2.45 3.19 -3.16
CA VAL A 45 3.30 3.68 -2.08
C VAL A 45 4.65 2.99 -2.14
N THR A 46 5.66 3.60 -1.54
CA THR A 46 6.95 2.93 -1.46
C THR A 46 6.85 1.69 -0.58
N ALA A 47 7.59 0.66 -0.94
CA ALA A 47 7.60 -0.58 -0.17
C ALA A 47 8.01 -0.33 1.28
N LEU A 48 8.94 0.59 1.50
CA LEU A 48 9.39 0.92 2.85
C LEU A 48 8.26 1.52 3.70
N ASN A 49 7.51 2.47 3.14
CA ASN A 49 6.39 3.08 3.87
C ASN A 49 5.28 2.07 4.14
N TRP A 50 5.01 1.18 3.19
CA TRP A 50 4.05 0.10 3.41
C TRP A 50 4.52 -0.84 4.52
N LEU A 51 5.82 -1.18 4.53
CA LEU A 51 6.39 -2.06 5.55
C LEU A 51 6.33 -1.42 6.94
N ARG A 52 6.56 -0.11 7.04
CA ARG A 52 6.39 0.61 8.30
C ARG A 52 4.96 0.47 8.84
N ALA A 53 3.98 0.64 7.96
CA ALA A 53 2.57 0.45 8.33
C ALA A 53 2.31 -0.99 8.76
N HIS A 54 2.89 -1.96 8.07
CA HIS A 54 2.75 -3.38 8.42
C HIS A 54 3.27 -3.65 9.83
N ARG A 55 4.44 -3.11 10.16
CA ARG A 55 5.03 -3.29 11.49
C ARG A 55 4.17 -2.70 12.59
N ASP A 56 3.42 -1.66 12.28
CA ASP A 56 2.54 -0.98 13.23
C ASP A 56 1.09 -1.48 13.16
N GLY A 57 0.84 -2.54 12.41
CA GLY A 57 -0.47 -3.16 12.31
C GLY A 57 -1.47 -2.41 11.44
N CYS A 58 -1.00 -1.51 10.56
CA CYS A 58 -1.85 -0.64 9.76
C CYS A 58 -1.66 -0.84 8.26
N ALA A 59 -1.13 -1.98 7.81
CA ALA A 59 -0.86 -2.23 6.40
C ALA A 59 -2.13 -2.16 5.56
N ALA A 60 -2.04 -1.46 4.43
CA ALA A 60 -3.14 -1.41 3.47
C ALA A 60 -3.19 -2.71 2.65
N PRO A 61 -4.38 -3.15 2.24
CA PRO A 61 -4.52 -4.27 1.32
C PRO A 61 -3.76 -4.02 0.01
N VAL A 62 -3.14 -5.06 -0.52
CA VAL A 62 -2.24 -4.98 -1.67
C VAL A 62 -2.90 -5.50 -2.93
N VAL A 63 -2.71 -4.79 -4.04
CA VAL A 63 -3.07 -5.25 -5.38
C VAL A 63 -1.80 -5.82 -5.99
N ARG A 64 -1.62 -7.14 -5.90
CA ARG A 64 -0.38 -7.80 -6.34
C ARG A 64 -0.12 -7.63 -7.82
N ALA A 65 -1.15 -7.72 -8.64
CA ALA A 65 -1.00 -7.62 -10.09
C ALA A 65 -0.40 -6.28 -10.53
N ALA A 66 -0.59 -5.23 -9.74
CA ALA A 66 -0.08 -3.89 -10.04
C ALA A 66 1.19 -3.55 -9.24
N THR A 67 1.63 -4.43 -8.34
CA THR A 67 2.80 -4.21 -7.51
C THR A 67 4.06 -4.63 -8.26
N HIS A 68 5.08 -3.77 -8.23
CA HIS A 68 6.33 -4.06 -8.94
C HIS A 68 7.07 -5.23 -8.29
N GLU A 69 7.58 -6.16 -9.10
CA GLU A 69 8.26 -7.36 -8.60
C GLU A 69 9.49 -7.05 -7.75
N ARG A 70 10.17 -5.93 -7.99
CA ARG A 70 11.31 -5.52 -7.19
C ARG A 70 10.96 -5.20 -5.73
N THR A 71 9.69 -5.05 -5.44
CA THR A 71 9.22 -4.92 -4.07
C THR A 71 9.64 -6.11 -3.21
N LEU A 72 9.81 -7.28 -3.82
CA LEU A 72 10.26 -8.49 -3.11
C LEU A 72 11.65 -8.35 -2.51
N GLU A 73 12.44 -7.39 -2.95
CA GLU A 73 13.74 -7.09 -2.33
C GLU A 73 13.58 -6.48 -0.94
N VAL A 74 12.42 -5.87 -0.65
CA VAL A 74 12.13 -5.19 0.61
C VAL A 74 11.12 -5.94 1.44
N VAL A 75 10.07 -6.49 0.78
CA VAL A 75 8.95 -7.14 1.47
C VAL A 75 8.83 -8.58 0.95
N PRO A 76 8.89 -9.59 1.84
CA PRO A 76 8.72 -10.98 1.43
C PRO A 76 7.39 -11.22 0.74
N LEU A 77 7.40 -12.12 -0.25
CA LEU A 77 6.18 -12.48 -0.98
C LEU A 77 5.06 -12.94 -0.05
N GLU A 78 5.38 -13.71 0.97
CA GLU A 78 4.39 -14.20 1.93
C GLU A 78 3.66 -13.06 2.63
N THR A 79 4.39 -12.00 3.00
CA THR A 79 3.80 -10.83 3.65
C THR A 79 2.85 -10.12 2.70
N LEU A 80 3.22 -9.97 1.44
CA LEU A 80 2.34 -9.37 0.43
C LEU A 80 1.09 -10.22 0.23
N ARG A 81 1.22 -11.54 0.19
CA ARG A 81 0.09 -12.44 0.00
C ARG A 81 -0.92 -12.37 1.13
N GLU A 82 -0.45 -12.18 2.36
CA GLU A 82 -1.34 -12.04 3.52
C GLU A 82 -2.26 -10.84 3.39
N HIS A 83 -1.82 -9.80 2.68
CA HIS A 83 -2.57 -8.55 2.52
C HIS A 83 -3.18 -8.37 1.13
N ALA A 84 -2.99 -9.32 0.22
CA ALA A 84 -3.46 -9.18 -1.15
C ALA A 84 -4.97 -9.31 -1.26
N VAL A 85 -5.57 -8.39 -2.02
CA VAL A 85 -7.03 -8.41 -2.28
C VAL A 85 -7.38 -9.07 -3.61
N ASP A 86 -6.38 -9.32 -4.47
CA ASP A 86 -6.56 -9.87 -5.80
C ASP A 86 -6.07 -11.31 -5.93
N VAL A 87 -5.89 -12.01 -4.79
CA VAL A 87 -5.62 -13.45 -4.80
C VAL A 87 -6.95 -14.16 -4.56
N PRO A 88 -7.50 -14.84 -5.57
CA PRO A 88 -8.76 -15.55 -5.41
C PRO A 88 -8.66 -16.65 -4.35
N ASP A 89 -9.72 -16.85 -3.58
CA ASP A 89 -9.78 -17.91 -2.59
C ASP A 89 -9.57 -19.27 -3.22
N ASP A 90 -10.06 -19.46 -4.45
CA ASP A 90 -9.90 -20.71 -5.19
C ASP A 90 -8.44 -21.09 -5.39
N LEU A 91 -7.58 -20.10 -5.63
CA LEU A 91 -6.15 -20.34 -5.77
C LEU A 91 -5.51 -20.69 -4.43
N ALA A 92 -6.04 -20.16 -3.36
CA ALA A 92 -5.54 -20.47 -2.03
C ALA A 92 -5.88 -21.90 -1.61
N ASN A 93 -6.88 -22.48 -2.24
CA ASN A 93 -7.34 -23.84 -1.92
C ASN A 93 -6.79 -24.92 -2.87
N LEU A 94 -5.97 -24.51 -3.81
CA LEU A 94 -5.37 -25.47 -4.76
C LEU A 94 -4.12 -26.16 -4.20
#